data_bce57b1a05b24458883cfcd1a64cfab4
#
_entry.id   bce57b1a05b24458883cfcd1a64cfab4
#
_cell.length_a   1.000
_cell.length_b   1.000
_cell.length_c   1.000
_cell.angle_alpha   90.00
_cell.angle_beta   90.00
_cell.angle_gamma   90.00
#
_symmetry.space_group_name_H-M   'P 1'
#
loop_
_entity.id
_entity.type
_entity.pdbx_description
1 polymer ?
#
loop_
_entity_poly.entity_id
_entity_poly.type
_entity_poly.pdbx_seq_one_letter_code
_entity_poly.pdbx_strand_id
1 'polypeptide(L)'
;MRQILAPFEQGDVAPIFRDDAISAAMETALADVLTPDFECDFVRDDVGRATYAGVEGLRMAWLDWLSPWESYHPVVEDVIDAKDGRVVVLTHDHARPKCAKADAYFEGAPVWTVRDGKVARVEFYWNRAEGLAAAGVSP
;
A
#
# COMPACT_ATOMS: atom_id res chain seq x y z
N MET A 1 4.27 -13.23 1.88
CA MET A 1 4.00 -11.87 1.38
C MET A 1 3.08 -11.84 0.16
N ARG A 2 3.33 -12.68 -0.84
CA ARG A 2 2.48 -12.70 -2.05
C ARG A 2 1.02 -13.04 -1.77
N GLN A 3 0.75 -13.89 -0.79
CA GLN A 3 -0.63 -14.22 -0.40
C GLN A 3 -1.37 -13.00 0.18
N ILE A 4 -0.66 -12.16 0.92
CA ILE A 4 -1.23 -10.93 1.48
C ILE A 4 -1.54 -9.93 0.35
N LEU A 5 -0.68 -9.90 -0.67
CA LEU A 5 -0.81 -8.97 -1.79
C LEU A 5 -1.85 -9.39 -2.83
N ALA A 6 -2.19 -10.68 -2.88
CA ALA A 6 -3.06 -11.22 -3.93
C ALA A 6 -4.36 -10.43 -4.15
N PRO A 7 -5.09 -9.99 -3.10
CA PRO A 7 -6.29 -9.19 -3.31
C PRO A 7 -6.04 -7.84 -3.97
N PHE A 8 -4.82 -7.30 -3.83
CA PHE A 8 -4.45 -5.98 -4.35
C PHE A 8 -3.78 -6.04 -5.72
N GLU A 9 -3.46 -7.23 -6.21
CA GLU A 9 -2.79 -7.41 -7.51
C GLU A 9 -3.76 -7.43 -8.69
N GLN A 10 -5.04 -7.63 -8.43
CA GLN A 10 -6.01 -7.88 -9.49
C GLN A 10 -6.96 -6.70 -9.69
N GLY A 11 -6.67 -5.90 -10.71
CA GLY A 11 -7.57 -4.87 -11.17
C GLY A 11 -7.62 -3.64 -10.27
N ASP A 12 -8.77 -3.00 -10.27
CA ASP A 12 -9.00 -1.74 -9.57
C ASP A 12 -9.16 -1.96 -8.08
N VAL A 13 -8.30 -1.34 -7.27
CA VAL A 13 -8.35 -1.45 -5.81
C VAL A 13 -9.34 -0.48 -5.17
N ALA A 14 -9.86 0.49 -5.92
CA ALA A 14 -10.77 1.49 -5.36
C ALA A 14 -12.00 0.87 -4.67
N PRO A 15 -12.68 -0.14 -5.24
CA PRO A 15 -13.82 -0.77 -4.57
C PRO A 15 -13.45 -1.44 -3.25
N ILE A 16 -12.23 -1.93 -3.09
CA ILE A 16 -11.77 -2.57 -1.84
C ILE A 16 -11.91 -1.62 -0.66
N PHE A 17 -11.64 -0.34 -0.87
CA PHE A 17 -11.71 0.67 0.18
C PHE A 17 -13.01 1.46 0.17
N ARG A 18 -13.64 1.66 -0.99
CA ARG A 18 -14.85 2.46 -1.14
C ARG A 18 -16.13 1.71 -0.82
N ASP A 19 -16.19 0.42 -1.13
CA ASP A 19 -17.37 -0.40 -0.87
C ASP A 19 -17.33 -0.95 0.56
N ASP A 20 -18.35 -0.66 1.37
CA ASP A 20 -18.38 -1.06 2.78
C ASP A 20 -18.33 -2.57 2.97
N ALA A 21 -19.05 -3.33 2.15
CA ALA A 21 -19.07 -4.78 2.27
C ALA A 21 -17.75 -5.41 1.86
N ILE A 22 -17.13 -4.92 0.78
CA ILE A 22 -15.83 -5.42 0.32
C ILE A 22 -14.75 -5.04 1.35
N SER A 23 -14.80 -3.83 1.89
CA SER A 23 -13.86 -3.38 2.90
C SER A 23 -13.97 -4.20 4.19
N ALA A 24 -15.18 -4.52 4.61
CA ALA A 24 -15.39 -5.38 5.78
C ALA A 24 -14.82 -6.79 5.56
N ALA A 25 -14.97 -7.34 4.36
CA ALA A 25 -14.35 -8.62 4.01
C ALA A 25 -12.83 -8.55 4.03
N MET A 26 -12.25 -7.46 3.56
CA MET A 26 -10.80 -7.22 3.64
C MET A 26 -10.34 -7.16 5.09
N GLU A 27 -11.05 -6.43 5.95
CA GLU A 27 -10.71 -6.34 7.37
C GLU A 27 -10.68 -7.72 8.03
N THR A 28 -11.68 -8.54 7.73
CA THR A 28 -11.74 -9.92 8.23
C THR A 28 -10.55 -10.74 7.73
N ALA A 29 -10.22 -10.63 6.46
CA ALA A 29 -9.10 -11.37 5.87
C ALA A 29 -7.75 -10.93 6.46
N LEU A 30 -7.59 -9.66 6.79
CA LEU A 30 -6.35 -9.11 7.32
C LEU A 30 -6.20 -9.30 8.84
N ALA A 31 -7.27 -9.61 9.55
CA ALA A 31 -7.24 -9.71 11.01
C ALA A 31 -6.17 -10.69 11.53
N ASP A 32 -5.95 -11.79 10.81
CA ASP A 32 -4.98 -12.82 11.20
C ASP A 32 -3.56 -12.56 10.68
N VAL A 33 -3.38 -11.60 9.77
CA VAL A 33 -2.08 -11.34 9.14
C VAL A 33 -1.43 -10.03 9.61
N LEU A 34 -2.18 -9.19 10.32
CA LEU A 34 -1.66 -7.95 10.89
C LEU A 34 -1.46 -8.10 12.40
N THR A 35 -0.44 -7.41 12.93
CA THR A 35 -0.24 -7.35 14.38
C THR A 35 -1.32 -6.47 15.02
N PRO A 36 -1.62 -6.66 16.34
CA PRO A 36 -2.59 -5.80 17.02
C PRO A 36 -2.23 -4.32 17.02
N ASP A 37 -0.94 -4.01 16.94
CA ASP A 37 -0.42 -2.63 16.93
C ASP A 37 -0.06 -2.15 15.52
N PHE A 38 -0.60 -2.78 14.48
CA PHE A 38 -0.33 -2.44 13.09
C PHE A 38 -0.54 -0.95 12.81
N GLU A 39 0.41 -0.38 12.07
CA GLU A 39 0.32 1.00 11.59
C GLU A 39 0.72 1.07 10.13
N CYS A 40 0.20 2.05 9.40
CA CYS A 40 0.66 2.35 8.06
C CYS A 40 0.99 3.83 7.90
N ASP A 41 2.00 4.10 7.09
CA ASP A 41 2.41 5.45 6.73
C ASP A 41 2.17 5.70 5.26
N PHE A 42 1.67 6.89 4.93
CA PHE A 42 1.69 7.40 3.56
C PHE A 42 2.73 8.51 3.50
N VAL A 43 3.74 8.32 2.66
CA VAL A 43 4.84 9.28 2.50
C VAL A 43 4.64 10.01 1.17
N ARG A 44 4.30 11.28 1.25
CA ARG A 44 4.01 12.12 0.07
C ARG A 44 4.95 13.30 0.05
N ASP A 45 5.51 13.59 -1.12
CA ASP A 45 6.49 14.67 -1.29
C ASP A 45 5.92 16.04 -0.92
N ASP A 46 4.62 16.25 -1.17
CA ASP A 46 3.97 17.55 -0.96
C ASP A 46 3.52 17.79 0.47
N VAL A 47 3.20 16.73 1.24
CA VAL A 47 2.63 16.87 2.60
C VAL A 47 3.42 16.11 3.66
N GLY A 48 4.46 15.36 3.28
CA GLY A 48 5.26 14.60 4.21
C GLY A 48 4.65 13.25 4.60
N ARG A 49 4.98 12.80 5.80
CA ARG A 49 4.57 11.48 6.29
C ARG A 49 3.32 11.60 7.18
N ALA A 50 2.32 10.79 6.88
CA ALA A 50 1.13 10.64 7.72
C ALA A 50 1.03 9.19 8.20
N THR A 51 0.76 8.99 9.50
CA THR A 51 0.68 7.67 10.13
C THR A 51 -0.76 7.39 10.55
N TYR A 52 -1.23 6.19 10.25
CA TYR A 52 -2.59 5.73 10.55
C TYR A 52 -2.51 4.40 11.29
N ALA A 53 -3.38 4.20 12.28
CA ALA A 53 -3.37 3.01 13.11
C ALA A 53 -4.43 1.99 12.71
N GLY A 54 -4.04 0.73 12.65
CA GLY A 54 -4.96 -0.40 12.44
C GLY A 54 -5.52 -0.48 11.03
N VAL A 55 -6.39 -1.46 10.83
CA VAL A 55 -7.04 -1.67 9.52
C VAL A 55 -7.96 -0.49 9.17
N GLU A 56 -8.64 0.09 10.16
CA GLU A 56 -9.45 1.28 9.92
C GLU A 56 -8.60 2.45 9.42
N GLY A 57 -7.41 2.63 9.99
CA GLY A 57 -6.46 3.64 9.55
C GLY A 57 -5.98 3.38 8.13
N LEU A 58 -5.72 2.12 7.79
CA LEU A 58 -5.34 1.73 6.43
C LEU A 58 -6.43 2.12 5.43
N ARG A 59 -7.68 1.84 5.76
CA ARG A 59 -8.83 2.22 4.91
C ARG A 59 -8.92 3.73 4.75
N MET A 60 -8.82 4.48 5.84
CA MET A 60 -8.88 5.94 5.80
C MET A 60 -7.77 6.54 4.95
N ALA A 61 -6.56 6.03 5.11
CA ALA A 61 -5.41 6.50 4.34
C ALA A 61 -5.61 6.27 2.84
N TRP A 62 -6.08 5.08 2.46
CA TRP A 62 -6.34 4.77 1.06
C TRP A 62 -7.52 5.56 0.50
N LEU A 63 -8.58 5.77 1.27
CA LEU A 63 -9.71 6.60 0.83
C LEU A 63 -9.25 8.04 0.52
N ASP A 64 -8.35 8.58 1.34
CA ASP A 64 -7.80 9.90 1.12
C ASP A 64 -6.92 9.92 -0.15
N TRP A 65 -6.04 8.94 -0.31
CA TRP A 65 -5.20 8.81 -1.50
C TRP A 65 -6.03 8.64 -2.77
N LEU A 66 -7.11 7.85 -2.69
CA LEU A 66 -7.96 7.55 -3.84
C LEU A 66 -8.89 8.71 -4.22
N SER A 67 -9.02 9.75 -3.38
CA SER A 67 -9.99 10.82 -3.60
C SER A 67 -9.94 11.46 -4.99
N PRO A 68 -8.75 11.72 -5.62
CA PRO A 68 -8.72 12.28 -6.97
C PRO A 68 -8.87 11.24 -8.09
N TRP A 69 -8.91 9.95 -7.75
CA TRP A 69 -8.85 8.87 -8.74
C TRP A 69 -10.19 8.19 -8.92
N GLU A 70 -10.59 7.95 -10.18
CA GLU A 70 -11.75 7.11 -10.50
C GLU A 70 -11.43 5.64 -10.29
N SER A 71 -10.23 5.23 -10.74
CA SER A 71 -9.73 3.87 -10.57
C SER A 71 -8.24 3.87 -10.28
N TYR A 72 -7.75 2.79 -9.67
CA TYR A 72 -6.34 2.66 -9.29
C TYR A 72 -5.91 1.20 -9.40
N HIS A 73 -4.94 0.93 -10.27
CA HIS A 73 -4.50 -0.43 -10.61
C HIS A 73 -3.01 -0.59 -10.29
N PRO A 74 -2.65 -1.10 -9.10
CA PRO A 74 -1.26 -1.46 -8.83
C PRO A 74 -0.92 -2.81 -9.47
N VAL A 75 0.29 -2.91 -10.02
CA VAL A 75 0.85 -4.15 -10.53
C VAL A 75 2.15 -4.42 -9.81
N VAL A 76 2.26 -5.57 -9.16
CA VAL A 76 3.49 -5.96 -8.47
C VAL A 76 4.50 -6.44 -9.51
N GLU A 77 5.65 -5.77 -9.55
CA GLU A 77 6.74 -6.13 -10.47
C GLU A 77 7.77 -7.04 -9.78
N ASP A 78 8.07 -6.78 -8.51
CA ASP A 78 9.08 -7.54 -7.78
C ASP A 78 8.83 -7.44 -6.27
N VAL A 79 9.34 -8.43 -5.54
CA VAL A 79 9.29 -8.49 -4.07
C VAL A 79 10.71 -8.74 -3.60
N ILE A 80 11.27 -7.80 -2.84
CA ILE A 80 12.67 -7.82 -2.41
C ILE A 80 12.74 -7.98 -0.91
N ASP A 81 13.39 -9.06 -0.44
CA ASP A 81 13.68 -9.22 0.98
C ASP A 81 14.81 -8.26 1.38
N ALA A 82 14.56 -7.50 2.41
CA ALA A 82 15.53 -6.58 2.99
C ALA A 82 15.90 -7.01 4.41
N LYS A 83 16.75 -6.24 5.09
CA LYS A 83 17.18 -6.55 6.45
C LYS A 83 16.08 -6.26 7.47
N ASP A 84 16.18 -6.91 8.62
CA ASP A 84 15.33 -6.64 9.80
C ASP A 84 13.84 -6.91 9.57
N GLY A 85 13.53 -7.97 8.82
CA GLY A 85 12.16 -8.37 8.56
C GLY A 85 11.41 -7.46 7.59
N ARG A 86 12.11 -6.62 6.85
CA ARG A 86 11.50 -5.73 5.87
C ARG A 86 11.43 -6.38 4.50
N VAL A 87 10.34 -6.10 3.80
CA VAL A 87 10.12 -6.56 2.44
C VAL A 87 9.71 -5.35 1.61
N VAL A 88 10.42 -5.10 0.53
CA VAL A 88 10.07 -4.02 -0.41
C VAL A 88 9.30 -4.63 -1.57
N VAL A 89 8.12 -4.10 -1.83
CA VAL A 89 7.30 -4.52 -2.97
C VAL A 89 7.39 -3.42 -4.03
N LEU A 90 7.95 -3.75 -5.19
CA LEU A 90 8.03 -2.80 -6.30
C LEU A 90 6.75 -2.89 -7.12
N THR A 91 6.09 -1.76 -7.30
CA THR A 91 4.84 -1.70 -8.05
C THR A 91 4.90 -0.70 -9.18
N HIS A 92 4.11 -0.97 -10.21
CA HIS A 92 3.81 -0.03 -11.29
C HIS A 92 2.32 0.25 -11.22
N ASP A 93 1.95 1.45 -10.84
CA ASP A 93 0.56 1.80 -10.58
C ASP A 93 0.00 2.66 -11.71
N HIS A 94 -1.21 2.31 -12.16
CA HIS A 94 -1.96 3.06 -13.15
C HIS A 94 -3.19 3.67 -12.49
N ALA A 95 -3.31 4.98 -12.50
CA ALA A 95 -4.41 5.71 -11.90
C ALA A 95 -5.18 6.50 -12.96
N ARG A 96 -6.51 6.41 -12.93
CA ARG A 96 -7.37 7.21 -13.79
C ARG A 96 -7.98 8.36 -12.98
N PRO A 97 -7.65 9.63 -13.31
CA PRO A 97 -8.21 10.77 -12.61
C PRO A 97 -9.70 10.94 -12.88
N LYS A 98 -10.44 11.48 -11.90
CA LYS A 98 -11.88 11.75 -12.05
C LYS A 98 -12.18 12.86 -13.05
N CYS A 99 -11.31 13.88 -13.13
CA CYS A 99 -11.59 15.10 -13.88
C CYS A 99 -10.55 15.43 -14.95
N ALA A 100 -9.49 14.65 -15.09
CA ALA A 100 -8.45 14.88 -16.08
C ALA A 100 -8.55 13.84 -17.19
N LYS A 101 -8.00 14.18 -18.38
CA LYS A 101 -8.06 13.30 -19.55
C LYS A 101 -6.88 12.32 -19.62
N ALA A 102 -5.76 12.67 -19.00
CA ALA A 102 -4.55 11.86 -19.05
C ALA A 102 -4.44 10.99 -17.79
N ASP A 103 -4.15 9.71 -17.98
CA ASP A 103 -3.91 8.80 -16.87
C ASP A 103 -2.57 9.12 -16.20
N ALA A 104 -2.46 8.80 -14.91
CA ALA A 104 -1.25 8.95 -14.14
C ALA A 104 -0.62 7.59 -13.87
N TYR A 105 0.72 7.58 -13.76
CA TYR A 105 1.49 6.36 -13.48
C TYR A 105 2.45 6.65 -12.34
N PHE A 106 2.57 5.67 -11.44
CA PHE A 106 3.50 5.76 -10.32
C PHE A 106 4.35 4.51 -10.24
N GLU A 107 5.60 4.66 -9.85
CA GLU A 107 6.48 3.54 -9.52
C GLU A 107 6.62 3.48 -8.01
N GLY A 108 5.72 2.73 -7.38
CA GLY A 108 5.66 2.62 -5.93
C GLY A 108 6.68 1.62 -5.37
N ALA A 109 7.00 1.80 -4.10
CA ALA A 109 7.85 0.88 -3.36
C ALA A 109 7.41 0.82 -1.90
N PRO A 110 6.22 0.28 -1.61
CA PRO A 110 5.82 0.08 -0.23
C PRO A 110 6.79 -0.85 0.49
N VAL A 111 7.13 -0.47 1.72
CA VAL A 111 8.03 -1.23 2.59
C VAL A 111 7.18 -1.88 3.69
N TRP A 112 7.18 -3.20 3.72
CA TRP A 112 6.44 -3.99 4.68
C TRP A 112 7.37 -4.47 5.78
N THR A 113 7.00 -4.26 7.03
CA THR A 113 7.75 -4.77 8.18
C THR A 113 7.00 -5.98 8.74
N VAL A 114 7.65 -7.14 8.74
CA VAL A 114 7.10 -8.41 9.22
C VAL A 114 7.73 -8.74 10.56
N ARG A 115 6.87 -9.07 11.54
CA ARG A 115 7.29 -9.46 12.89
C ARG A 115 6.48 -10.67 13.32
N ASP A 116 7.18 -11.75 13.68
CA ASP A 116 6.56 -13.01 14.12
C ASP A 116 5.53 -13.56 13.12
N GLY A 117 5.85 -13.46 11.83
CA GLY A 117 4.98 -13.96 10.75
C GLY A 117 3.80 -13.06 10.42
N LYS A 118 3.69 -11.90 11.06
CA LYS A 118 2.61 -10.94 10.81
C LYS A 118 3.16 -9.60 10.36
N VAL A 119 2.35 -8.85 9.63
CA VAL A 119 2.72 -7.51 9.20
C VAL A 119 2.47 -6.54 10.35
N ALA A 120 3.52 -5.86 10.79
CA ALA A 120 3.45 -4.87 11.87
C ALA A 120 3.33 -3.45 11.34
N ARG A 121 3.83 -3.21 10.14
CA ARG A 121 3.84 -1.87 9.54
C ARG A 121 3.93 -1.97 8.04
N VAL A 122 3.33 -1.01 7.34
CA VAL A 122 3.57 -0.78 5.92
C VAL A 122 3.80 0.72 5.71
N GLU A 123 4.84 1.03 4.96
CA GLU A 123 5.16 2.42 4.60
C GLU A 123 4.99 2.53 3.09
N PHE A 124 4.03 3.34 2.65
CA PHE A 124 3.74 3.52 1.23
C PHE A 124 4.60 4.66 0.68
N TYR A 125 5.56 4.30 -0.17
CA TYR A 125 6.39 5.24 -0.90
C TYR A 125 5.94 5.27 -2.36
N TRP A 126 5.73 6.46 -2.87
CA TRP A 126 5.31 6.67 -4.27
C TRP A 126 6.50 7.02 -5.16
N ASN A 127 7.68 6.98 -4.61
CA ASN A 127 8.96 7.13 -5.27
C ASN A 127 9.80 5.90 -4.97
N ARG A 128 10.20 5.16 -6.00
CA ARG A 128 10.90 3.89 -5.85
C ARG A 128 12.24 4.04 -5.14
N ALA A 129 13.00 5.08 -5.47
CA ALA A 129 14.30 5.33 -4.85
C ALA A 129 14.17 5.58 -3.34
N GLU A 130 13.13 6.31 -2.92
CA GLU A 130 12.89 6.57 -1.50
C GLU A 130 12.54 5.30 -0.73
N GLY A 131 11.68 4.46 -1.30
CA GLY A 131 11.30 3.20 -0.66
C GLY A 131 12.48 2.25 -0.51
N LEU A 132 13.27 2.09 -1.55
CA LEU A 132 14.48 1.27 -1.51
C LEU A 132 15.49 1.79 -0.48
N ALA A 133 15.71 3.10 -0.45
CA ALA A 133 16.62 3.73 0.53
C ALA A 133 16.10 3.53 1.96
N ALA A 134 14.80 3.67 2.20
CA ALA A 134 14.20 3.48 3.52
C ALA A 134 14.39 2.06 4.04
N ALA A 135 14.40 1.07 3.15
CA ALA A 135 14.63 -0.32 3.50
C ALA A 135 16.11 -0.71 3.53
N GLY A 136 17.01 0.21 3.18
CA GLY A 136 18.44 -0.06 3.13
C GLY A 136 18.86 -0.90 1.93
N VAL A 137 18.08 -0.89 0.86
CA VAL A 137 18.37 -1.63 -0.37
C VAL A 137 18.96 -0.69 -1.40
N SER A 138 20.08 -1.08 -1.99
CA SER A 138 20.67 -0.30 -3.08
C SER A 138 19.81 -0.34 -4.32
N PRO A 139 19.64 0.80 -5.00
CA PRO A 139 18.84 0.83 -6.23
C PRO A 139 19.43 0.00 -7.36
#